data_19afbd54cefafd6ff16a6dfabf3ccc1e
#
_entry.id   19afbd54cefafd6ff16a6dfabf3ccc1e
#
_cell.length_a   1.000
_cell.length_b   1.000
_cell.length_c   1.000
_cell.angle_alpha   90.00
_cell.angle_beta   90.00
_cell.angle_gamma   90.00
#
_symmetry.space_group_name_H-M   'P 1'
#
loop_
_entity.id
_entity.type
_entity.pdbx_description
1 polymer ?
#
loop_
_entity_poly.entity_id
_entity_poly.type
_entity_poly.pdbx_seq_one_letter_code
_entity_poly.pdbx_strand_id
1 'polypeptide(L)'
;MDLEFLQRLAVAITTQFGESSEVVVHDISGDDTEHTIAVIENGHVSHRQTGGGASRVVLEAIQRRDDPSLTDELGYLTKTRDGRVLKSSTVYLRNDDGKIEGVLSINYDITELLMAERAIASVLHHNEEPIVPERIPQNVNDLLDDLIEQSVALVGKPVAMMNKDDKIKAIQFLYQAGAFLVTKSGDKVSKYFGISKYTLYSYIDAKKD
;
A
#
# COMPACT_ATOMS: atom_id res chain seq x y z
N MET A 1 16.19 36.88 -0.61
CA MET A 1 15.82 35.63 0.13
C MET A 1 16.08 35.84 1.64
N ASP A 2 15.12 35.50 2.52
CA ASP A 2 15.25 35.57 3.97
C ASP A 2 15.82 34.26 4.55
N LEU A 3 17.14 34.22 4.71
CA LEU A 3 17.85 33.03 5.20
C LEU A 3 17.55 32.73 6.67
N GLU A 4 17.28 33.73 7.50
CA GLU A 4 16.93 33.52 8.91
C GLU A 4 15.58 32.78 9.02
N PHE A 5 14.59 33.23 8.26
CA PHE A 5 13.29 32.56 8.19
C PHE A 5 13.43 31.12 7.69
N LEU A 6 14.21 30.88 6.61
CA LEU A 6 14.42 29.55 6.03
C LEU A 6 15.18 28.63 6.98
N GLN A 7 16.15 29.13 7.76
CA GLN A 7 16.80 28.36 8.81
C GLN A 7 15.80 27.89 9.88
N ARG A 8 14.94 28.80 10.36
CA ARG A 8 13.91 28.44 11.36
C ARG A 8 12.89 27.45 10.81
N LEU A 9 12.51 27.61 9.54
CA LEU A 9 11.62 26.68 8.86
C LEU A 9 12.24 25.28 8.72
N ALA A 10 13.53 25.21 8.35
CA ALA A 10 14.27 23.96 8.26
C ALA A 10 14.30 23.22 9.61
N VAL A 11 14.63 23.93 10.70
CA VAL A 11 14.61 23.37 12.06
C VAL A 11 13.19 22.89 12.44
N ALA A 12 12.15 23.66 12.13
CA ALA A 12 10.77 23.28 12.45
C ALA A 12 10.36 21.98 11.73
N ILE A 13 10.69 21.85 10.44
CA ILE A 13 10.37 20.66 9.63
C ILE A 13 11.13 19.44 10.17
N THR A 14 12.44 19.56 10.39
CA THR A 14 13.25 18.42 10.85
C THR A 14 12.91 17.99 12.28
N THR A 15 12.53 18.93 13.14
CA THR A 15 12.03 18.62 14.48
C THR A 15 10.69 17.87 14.42
N GLN A 16 9.79 18.29 13.53
CA GLN A 16 8.47 17.67 13.38
C GLN A 16 8.54 16.24 12.82
N PHE A 17 9.41 16.00 11.84
CA PHE A 17 9.50 14.73 11.11
C PHE A 17 10.65 13.83 11.55
N GLY A 18 11.52 14.31 12.45
CA GLY A 18 12.60 13.54 13.06
C GLY A 18 13.86 13.42 12.20
N GLU A 19 14.78 12.56 12.65
CA GLU A 19 16.12 12.43 12.09
C GLU A 19 16.18 11.90 10.64
N SER A 20 15.13 11.25 10.17
CA SER A 20 15.04 10.79 8.79
C SER A 20 14.70 11.90 7.79
N SER A 21 14.39 13.13 8.27
CA SER A 21 14.10 14.26 7.42
C SER A 21 15.28 15.22 7.32
N GLU A 22 15.61 15.65 6.12
CA GLU A 22 16.61 16.66 5.82
C GLU A 22 15.95 17.85 5.12
N VAL A 23 16.35 19.05 5.48
CA VAL A 23 16.00 20.26 4.72
C VAL A 23 17.27 20.97 4.29
N VAL A 24 17.35 21.28 2.99
CA VAL A 24 18.49 21.97 2.38
C VAL A 24 17.99 23.23 1.67
N VAL A 25 18.66 24.35 1.91
CA VAL A 25 18.44 25.59 1.16
C VAL A 25 19.72 25.94 0.41
N HIS A 26 19.60 26.08 -0.89
CA HIS A 26 20.64 26.56 -1.76
C HIS A 26 20.40 28.04 -2.05
N ASP A 27 21.43 28.86 -1.90
CA ASP A 27 21.49 30.23 -2.41
C ASP A 27 22.17 30.19 -3.78
N ILE A 28 21.42 30.59 -4.81
CA ILE A 28 21.90 30.64 -6.18
C ILE A 28 21.85 32.05 -6.77
N SER A 29 21.79 33.07 -5.91
CA SER A 29 21.84 34.48 -6.34
C SER A 29 23.16 34.85 -7.03
N GLY A 30 24.25 34.16 -6.66
CA GLY A 30 25.57 34.26 -7.28
C GLY A 30 25.80 33.25 -8.42
N ASP A 31 27.04 33.18 -8.89
CA ASP A 31 27.48 32.29 -9.98
C ASP A 31 28.30 31.09 -9.45
N ASP A 32 28.52 30.99 -8.14
CA ASP A 32 29.26 29.89 -7.51
C ASP A 32 28.38 28.65 -7.43
N THR A 33 28.76 27.60 -8.15
CA THR A 33 28.04 26.29 -8.12
C THR A 33 28.66 25.30 -7.14
N GLU A 34 29.84 25.60 -6.60
CA GLU A 34 30.56 24.70 -5.70
C GLU A 34 30.17 24.90 -4.23
N HIS A 35 29.62 26.08 -3.88
CA HIS A 35 29.26 26.43 -2.50
C HIS A 35 27.85 27.03 -2.39
N THR A 36 26.86 26.31 -2.90
CA THR A 36 25.46 26.81 -2.92
C THR A 36 24.66 26.53 -1.65
N ILE A 37 25.04 25.53 -0.84
CA ILE A 37 24.28 25.19 0.37
C ILE A 37 24.47 26.26 1.45
N ALA A 38 23.44 27.11 1.63
CA ALA A 38 23.41 28.15 2.64
C ALA A 38 22.86 27.65 3.98
N VAL A 39 21.84 26.77 3.94
CA VAL A 39 21.21 26.14 5.12
C VAL A 39 21.08 24.66 4.91
N ILE A 40 21.39 23.88 5.94
CA ILE A 40 21.10 22.45 5.97
C ILE A 40 20.84 21.98 7.39
N GLU A 41 19.73 21.25 7.56
CA GLU A 41 19.40 20.54 8.80
C GLU A 41 19.33 19.04 8.52
N ASN A 42 19.86 18.23 9.44
CA ASN A 42 19.99 16.77 9.30
C ASN A 42 20.76 16.31 8.04
N GLY A 43 21.82 17.03 7.69
CA GLY A 43 22.65 16.72 6.51
C GLY A 43 23.23 15.32 6.46
N HIS A 44 23.17 14.56 7.56
CA HIS A 44 23.55 13.14 7.60
C HIS A 44 22.67 12.25 6.73
N VAL A 45 21.43 12.68 6.39
CA VAL A 45 20.52 11.92 5.52
C VAL A 45 21.10 11.75 4.11
N SER A 46 21.66 12.83 3.55
CA SER A 46 22.27 12.81 2.21
C SER A 46 23.80 12.89 2.23
N HIS A 47 24.43 12.97 3.42
CA HIS A 47 25.87 13.19 3.63
C HIS A 47 26.37 14.53 3.07
N ARG A 48 25.52 15.57 3.09
CA ARG A 48 25.84 16.93 2.69
C ARG A 48 26.07 17.83 3.93
N GLN A 49 26.68 18.98 3.67
CA GLN A 49 26.97 19.97 4.71
C GLN A 49 26.87 21.41 4.15
N THR A 50 26.76 22.38 5.04
CA THR A 50 26.81 23.80 4.68
C THR A 50 28.07 24.10 3.84
N GLY A 51 27.92 24.92 2.80
CA GLY A 51 28.99 25.19 1.84
C GLY A 51 29.22 24.09 0.81
N GLY A 52 28.36 23.07 0.76
CA GLY A 52 28.40 22.06 -0.29
C GLY A 52 27.86 22.58 -1.62
N GLY A 53 28.16 21.82 -2.71
CA GLY A 53 27.86 22.22 -4.06
C GLY A 53 26.41 21.96 -4.51
N ALA A 54 26.12 22.40 -5.73
CA ALA A 54 24.85 22.28 -6.38
C ALA A 54 24.51 20.80 -6.72
N SER A 55 23.26 20.42 -6.52
CA SER A 55 22.68 19.19 -7.06
C SER A 55 22.19 19.38 -8.52
N ARG A 56 21.78 18.29 -9.19
CA ARG A 56 21.20 18.37 -10.55
C ARG A 56 20.07 19.39 -10.64
N VAL A 57 19.13 19.34 -9.68
CA VAL A 57 17.96 20.24 -9.64
C VAL A 57 18.41 21.70 -9.47
N VAL A 58 19.43 21.94 -8.67
CA VAL A 58 19.99 23.27 -8.44
C VAL A 58 20.68 23.79 -9.70
N LEU A 59 21.43 22.95 -10.43
CA LEU A 59 22.02 23.33 -11.73
C LEU A 59 20.95 23.68 -12.76
N GLU A 60 19.85 22.93 -12.79
CA GLU A 60 18.71 23.25 -13.66
C GLU A 60 18.08 24.60 -13.28
N ALA A 61 17.91 24.87 -11.98
CA ALA A 61 17.40 26.15 -11.50
C ALA A 61 18.31 27.33 -11.90
N ILE A 62 19.62 27.13 -11.86
CA ILE A 62 20.60 28.15 -12.31
C ILE A 62 20.46 28.41 -13.81
N GLN A 63 20.36 27.35 -14.64
CA GLN A 63 20.23 27.45 -16.09
C GLN A 63 18.90 28.08 -16.52
N ARG A 64 17.83 27.81 -15.78
CA ARG A 64 16.45 28.24 -16.08
C ARG A 64 15.96 29.31 -15.12
N ARG A 65 16.85 30.08 -14.55
CA ARG A 65 16.62 31.05 -13.48
C ARG A 65 15.51 32.06 -13.79
N ASP A 66 15.40 32.49 -15.04
CA ASP A 66 14.41 33.47 -15.52
C ASP A 66 13.19 32.83 -16.20
N ASP A 67 13.10 31.49 -16.20
CA ASP A 67 12.00 30.75 -16.84
C ASP A 67 10.80 30.63 -15.90
N PRO A 68 9.66 31.27 -16.19
CA PRO A 68 8.47 31.19 -15.37
C PRO A 68 7.77 29.83 -15.45
N SER A 69 8.12 29.01 -16.44
CA SER A 69 7.53 27.67 -16.61
C SER A 69 8.17 26.62 -15.71
N LEU A 70 9.31 26.89 -15.09
CA LEU A 70 9.93 25.99 -14.13
C LEU A 70 9.11 26.00 -12.84
N THR A 71 8.42 24.90 -12.56
CA THR A 71 7.53 24.74 -11.39
C THR A 71 8.14 23.82 -10.35
N ASP A 72 7.65 23.94 -9.11
CA ASP A 72 8.08 23.09 -8.00
C ASP A 72 7.86 21.60 -8.33
N GLU A 73 8.80 20.77 -7.89
CA GLU A 73 8.70 19.31 -7.99
C GLU A 73 8.44 18.71 -6.60
N LEU A 74 7.31 18.03 -6.44
CA LEU A 74 6.87 17.56 -5.13
C LEU A 74 6.71 16.03 -5.09
N GLY A 75 7.24 15.40 -4.05
CA GLY A 75 6.99 13.99 -3.75
C GLY A 75 7.65 12.98 -4.69
N TYR A 76 8.74 13.35 -5.36
CA TYR A 76 9.49 12.44 -6.23
C TYR A 76 10.53 11.62 -5.45
N LEU A 77 11.04 10.54 -6.08
CA LEU A 77 12.04 9.68 -5.46
C LEU A 77 13.45 10.05 -5.91
N THR A 78 14.36 10.12 -4.95
CA THR A 78 15.80 10.24 -5.18
C THR A 78 16.56 9.13 -4.49
N LYS A 79 17.82 8.95 -4.83
CA LYS A 79 18.69 7.92 -4.24
C LYS A 79 20.03 8.52 -3.87
N THR A 80 20.48 8.27 -2.67
CA THR A 80 21.83 8.65 -2.23
C THR A 80 22.90 7.72 -2.80
N ARG A 81 24.16 8.11 -2.70
CA ARG A 81 25.29 7.29 -3.19
C ARG A 81 25.41 5.94 -2.46
N ASP A 82 25.09 5.90 -1.16
CA ASP A 82 25.10 4.69 -0.33
C ASP A 82 23.82 3.84 -0.48
N GLY A 83 22.91 4.25 -1.35
CA GLY A 83 21.74 3.46 -1.77
C GLY A 83 20.44 3.72 -1.03
N ARG A 84 20.40 4.69 -0.11
CA ARG A 84 19.14 5.10 0.55
C ARG A 84 18.17 5.67 -0.46
N VAL A 85 16.89 5.42 -0.25
CA VAL A 85 15.80 5.98 -1.06
C VAL A 85 15.14 7.11 -0.29
N LEU A 86 15.12 8.29 -0.90
CA LEU A 86 14.52 9.47 -0.30
C LEU A 86 13.26 9.87 -1.07
N LYS A 87 12.20 10.25 -0.34
CA LYS A 87 11.08 11.01 -0.90
C LYS A 87 11.43 12.48 -0.81
N SER A 88 11.57 13.12 -1.98
CA SER A 88 12.09 14.48 -2.11
C SER A 88 11.03 15.43 -2.62
N SER A 89 11.11 16.68 -2.20
CA SER A 89 10.33 17.80 -2.73
C SER A 89 11.24 19.01 -2.89
N THR A 90 11.08 19.72 -4.00
CA THR A 90 11.86 20.90 -4.34
C THR A 90 10.94 22.09 -4.58
N VAL A 91 11.22 23.22 -3.94
CA VAL A 91 10.53 24.49 -4.12
C VAL A 91 11.52 25.53 -4.61
N TYR A 92 11.17 26.24 -5.68
CA TYR A 92 11.98 27.31 -6.24
C TYR A 92 11.66 28.65 -5.60
N LEU A 93 12.63 29.23 -4.91
CA LEU A 93 12.48 30.51 -4.21
C LEU A 93 12.72 31.64 -5.21
N ARG A 94 11.68 32.42 -5.48
CA ARG A 94 11.71 33.53 -6.46
C ARG A 94 11.72 34.87 -5.74
N ASN A 95 12.43 35.83 -6.32
CA ASN A 95 12.37 37.21 -5.90
C ASN A 95 11.13 37.93 -6.50
N ASP A 96 10.97 39.20 -6.20
CA ASP A 96 9.86 40.05 -6.65
C ASP A 96 9.75 40.16 -8.20
N ASP A 97 10.87 39.99 -8.90
CA ASP A 97 10.93 40.00 -10.36
C ASP A 97 10.59 38.60 -10.98
N GLY A 98 10.29 37.61 -10.14
CA GLY A 98 9.99 36.24 -10.56
C GLY A 98 11.23 35.38 -10.87
N LYS A 99 12.43 35.89 -10.69
CA LYS A 99 13.68 35.18 -10.91
C LYS A 99 14.00 34.26 -9.74
N ILE A 100 14.47 33.05 -10.03
CA ILE A 100 14.86 32.09 -8.98
C ILE A 100 16.19 32.54 -8.37
N GLU A 101 16.19 32.77 -7.06
CA GLU A 101 17.36 33.11 -6.27
C GLU A 101 17.76 32.05 -5.26
N GLY A 102 16.92 31.06 -5.05
CA GLY A 102 17.20 29.94 -4.15
C GLY A 102 16.38 28.69 -4.47
N VAL A 103 16.80 27.60 -3.86
CA VAL A 103 16.12 26.29 -3.96
C VAL A 103 16.02 25.70 -2.58
N LEU A 104 14.80 25.41 -2.13
CA LEU A 104 14.55 24.66 -0.90
C LEU A 104 14.21 23.22 -1.26
N SER A 105 14.92 22.28 -0.69
CA SER A 105 14.65 20.85 -0.85
C SER A 105 14.34 20.21 0.51
N ILE A 106 13.28 19.41 0.56
CA ILE A 106 12.93 18.56 1.68
C ILE A 106 13.14 17.13 1.25
N ASN A 107 13.94 16.37 2.00
CA ASN A 107 14.22 14.95 1.75
C ASN A 107 13.81 14.14 2.96
N TYR A 108 13.11 13.05 2.75
CA TYR A 108 12.75 12.12 3.81
C TYR A 108 13.24 10.71 3.46
N ASP A 109 14.10 10.13 4.30
CA ASP A 109 14.60 8.78 4.11
C ASP A 109 13.48 7.76 4.37
N ILE A 110 13.03 7.13 3.29
CA ILE A 110 11.98 6.11 3.32
C ILE A 110 12.52 4.69 3.19
N THR A 111 13.83 4.50 3.29
CA THR A 111 14.48 3.19 3.08
C THR A 111 13.92 2.13 4.01
N GLU A 112 13.86 2.44 5.32
CA GLU A 112 13.31 1.51 6.32
C GLU A 112 11.83 1.26 6.14
N LEU A 113 11.06 2.28 5.74
CA LEU A 113 9.62 2.14 5.43
C LEU A 113 9.39 1.21 4.24
N LEU A 114 10.20 1.32 3.18
CA LEU A 114 10.14 0.41 2.03
C LEU A 114 10.55 -1.02 2.40
N MET A 115 11.49 -1.19 3.33
CA MET A 115 11.85 -2.51 3.85
C MET A 115 10.70 -3.11 4.69
N ALA A 116 10.09 -2.31 5.55
CA ALA A 116 8.92 -2.72 6.34
C ALA A 116 7.71 -3.07 5.45
N GLU A 117 7.43 -2.25 4.44
CA GLU A 117 6.39 -2.53 3.44
C GLU A 117 6.63 -3.89 2.76
N ARG A 118 7.85 -4.16 2.28
CA ARG A 118 8.19 -5.45 1.67
C ARG A 118 8.05 -6.62 2.64
N ALA A 119 8.45 -6.43 3.89
CA ALA A 119 8.29 -7.46 4.93
C ALA A 119 6.80 -7.75 5.18
N ILE A 120 5.97 -6.73 5.29
CA ILE A 120 4.52 -6.86 5.43
C ILE A 120 3.93 -7.52 4.18
N ALA A 121 4.29 -7.05 3.00
CA ALA A 121 3.84 -7.60 1.73
C ALA A 121 4.18 -9.09 1.58
N SER A 122 5.38 -9.53 2.01
CA SER A 122 5.79 -10.93 1.94
C SER A 122 4.92 -11.87 2.78
N VAL A 123 4.26 -11.35 3.80
CA VAL A 123 3.33 -12.11 4.66
C VAL A 123 1.89 -12.02 4.15
N LEU A 124 1.48 -10.85 3.61
CA LEU A 124 0.11 -10.60 3.18
C LEU A 124 -0.18 -11.00 1.74
N HIS A 125 0.83 -10.99 0.85
CA HIS A 125 0.61 -11.39 -0.54
C HIS A 125 0.51 -12.92 -0.65
N HIS A 126 -0.71 -13.36 -0.79
CA HIS A 126 -1.08 -14.62 -1.41
C HIS A 126 -1.32 -14.32 -2.89
N ASN A 127 -1.14 -15.31 -3.76
CA ASN A 127 -1.41 -15.21 -5.20
C ASN A 127 -2.62 -14.31 -5.51
N GLU A 128 -2.55 -13.51 -6.56
CA GLU A 128 -3.40 -12.37 -6.93
C GLU A 128 -4.93 -12.60 -7.05
N GLU A 129 -5.48 -13.70 -6.55
CA GLU A 129 -6.93 -13.88 -6.42
C GLU A 129 -7.42 -13.28 -5.09
N PRO A 130 -8.58 -12.60 -5.07
CA PRO A 130 -9.14 -12.09 -3.84
C PRO A 130 -9.45 -13.26 -2.91
N ILE A 131 -8.58 -13.50 -1.95
CA ILE A 131 -8.74 -14.57 -0.99
C ILE A 131 -9.82 -14.17 -0.01
N VAL A 132 -10.96 -14.84 -0.11
CA VAL A 132 -11.84 -14.99 1.03
C VAL A 132 -11.12 -15.98 1.96
N PRO A 133 -10.65 -15.56 3.14
CA PRO A 133 -9.91 -16.43 4.03
C PRO A 133 -10.77 -17.63 4.39
N GLU A 134 -10.27 -18.84 4.11
CA GLU A 134 -10.95 -20.06 4.50
C GLU A 134 -10.97 -20.13 6.03
N ARG A 135 -12.17 -20.30 6.59
CA ARG A 135 -12.36 -20.39 8.03
C ARG A 135 -11.78 -21.72 8.52
N ILE A 136 -10.89 -21.65 9.51
CA ILE A 136 -10.36 -22.85 10.15
C ILE A 136 -11.40 -23.36 11.15
N PRO A 137 -12.11 -24.50 10.88
CA PRO A 137 -13.11 -25.03 11.79
C PRO A 137 -12.44 -25.55 13.05
N GLN A 138 -13.05 -25.31 14.21
CA GLN A 138 -12.54 -25.81 15.49
C GLN A 138 -12.85 -27.31 15.71
N ASN A 139 -13.87 -27.81 15.04
CA ASN A 139 -14.29 -29.21 15.11
C ASN A 139 -15.04 -29.60 13.83
N VAL A 140 -15.35 -30.91 13.69
CA VAL A 140 -16.01 -31.49 12.50
C VAL A 140 -17.45 -30.98 12.30
N ASN A 141 -18.13 -30.54 13.38
CA ASN A 141 -19.48 -29.97 13.26
C ASN A 141 -19.42 -28.53 12.70
N ASP A 142 -18.42 -27.75 13.10
CA ASP A 142 -18.19 -26.41 12.54
C ASP A 142 -17.82 -26.50 11.07
N LEU A 143 -16.99 -27.49 10.68
CA LEU A 143 -16.68 -27.76 9.27
C LEU A 143 -17.95 -28.06 8.48
N LEU A 144 -18.86 -28.87 9.03
CA LEU A 144 -20.12 -29.18 8.35
C LEU A 144 -21.01 -27.94 8.18
N ASP A 145 -21.04 -27.04 9.17
CA ASP A 145 -21.77 -25.78 9.08
C ASP A 145 -21.17 -24.87 8.01
N ASP A 146 -19.86 -24.73 7.98
CA ASP A 146 -19.15 -23.96 6.96
C ASP A 146 -19.41 -24.51 5.55
N LEU A 147 -19.40 -25.83 5.36
CA LEU A 147 -19.71 -26.45 4.07
C LEU A 147 -21.17 -26.22 3.63
N ILE A 148 -22.12 -26.23 4.59
CA ILE A 148 -23.52 -25.92 4.30
C ILE A 148 -23.63 -24.45 3.83
N GLU A 149 -23.00 -23.51 4.53
CA GLU A 149 -22.99 -22.10 4.14
C GLU A 149 -22.38 -21.89 2.74
N GLN A 150 -21.25 -22.54 2.46
CA GLN A 150 -20.61 -22.50 1.13
C GLN A 150 -21.53 -23.06 0.03
N SER A 151 -22.27 -24.14 0.31
CA SER A 151 -23.21 -24.71 -0.65
C SER A 151 -24.37 -23.76 -1.00
N VAL A 152 -24.84 -22.97 -0.02
CA VAL A 152 -25.85 -21.93 -0.23
C VAL A 152 -25.28 -20.76 -1.02
N ALA A 153 -24.06 -20.32 -0.69
CA ALA A 153 -23.36 -19.26 -1.41
C ALA A 153 -23.11 -19.64 -2.89
N LEU A 154 -22.75 -20.89 -3.17
CA LEU A 154 -22.57 -21.42 -4.53
C LEU A 154 -23.85 -21.32 -5.39
N VAL A 155 -25.02 -21.51 -4.78
CA VAL A 155 -26.33 -21.37 -5.44
C VAL A 155 -26.73 -19.90 -5.58
N GLY A 156 -26.28 -19.03 -4.64
CA GLY A 156 -26.59 -17.59 -4.63
C GLY A 156 -28.04 -17.26 -4.25
N LYS A 157 -28.77 -18.19 -3.63
CA LYS A 157 -30.17 -18.03 -3.21
C LYS A 157 -30.40 -18.56 -1.80
N PRO A 158 -31.19 -17.90 -0.93
CA PRO A 158 -31.63 -18.47 0.32
C PRO A 158 -32.38 -19.79 0.10
N VAL A 159 -32.20 -20.75 1.01
CA VAL A 159 -32.82 -22.12 0.90
C VAL A 159 -34.33 -22.09 0.68
N ALA A 160 -35.03 -21.13 1.30
CA ALA A 160 -36.48 -20.95 1.12
C ALA A 160 -36.89 -20.58 -0.31
N MET A 161 -35.96 -20.05 -1.11
CA MET A 161 -36.18 -19.65 -2.52
C MET A 161 -35.59 -20.66 -3.52
N MET A 162 -34.96 -21.72 -3.04
CA MET A 162 -34.35 -22.73 -3.89
C MET A 162 -35.42 -23.66 -4.50
N ASN A 163 -35.35 -23.83 -5.80
CA ASN A 163 -36.10 -24.89 -6.50
C ASN A 163 -35.40 -26.23 -6.35
N LYS A 164 -35.94 -27.29 -7.02
CA LYS A 164 -35.36 -28.64 -6.96
C LYS A 164 -33.93 -28.71 -7.48
N ASP A 165 -33.65 -28.06 -8.60
CA ASP A 165 -32.33 -28.09 -9.27
C ASP A 165 -31.29 -27.32 -8.44
N ASP A 166 -31.67 -26.19 -7.83
CA ASP A 166 -30.86 -25.44 -6.91
C ASP A 166 -30.43 -26.31 -5.70
N LYS A 167 -31.38 -27.06 -5.11
CA LYS A 167 -31.10 -27.94 -3.98
C LYS A 167 -30.21 -29.12 -4.40
N ILE A 168 -30.41 -29.69 -5.61
CA ILE A 168 -29.55 -30.73 -6.14
C ILE A 168 -28.11 -30.21 -6.26
N LYS A 169 -27.91 -29.02 -6.83
CA LYS A 169 -26.60 -28.41 -6.96
C LYS A 169 -25.89 -28.22 -5.61
N ALA A 170 -26.60 -27.72 -4.60
CA ALA A 170 -26.04 -27.53 -3.25
C ALA A 170 -25.65 -28.86 -2.60
N ILE A 171 -26.51 -29.89 -2.71
CA ILE A 171 -26.28 -31.21 -2.12
C ILE A 171 -25.14 -31.94 -2.82
N GLN A 172 -25.01 -31.81 -4.14
CA GLN A 172 -23.89 -32.38 -4.88
C GLN A 172 -22.56 -31.74 -4.48
N PHE A 173 -22.54 -30.43 -4.28
CA PHE A 173 -21.35 -29.77 -3.73
C PHE A 173 -20.98 -30.35 -2.35
N LEU A 174 -21.94 -30.47 -1.42
CA LEU A 174 -21.71 -31.08 -0.11
C LEU A 174 -21.18 -32.52 -0.19
N TYR A 175 -21.68 -33.30 -1.13
CA TYR A 175 -21.19 -34.65 -1.36
C TYR A 175 -19.74 -34.67 -1.84
N GLN A 176 -19.42 -33.83 -2.82
CA GLN A 176 -18.05 -33.71 -3.36
C GLN A 176 -17.05 -33.16 -2.31
N ALA A 177 -17.49 -32.26 -1.45
CA ALA A 177 -16.70 -31.72 -0.34
C ALA A 177 -16.55 -32.71 0.85
N GLY A 178 -17.13 -33.90 0.77
CA GLY A 178 -17.01 -34.92 1.82
C GLY A 178 -17.90 -34.69 3.06
N ALA A 179 -18.87 -33.78 2.99
CA ALA A 179 -19.75 -33.44 4.13
C ALA A 179 -20.46 -34.68 4.74
N PHE A 180 -20.76 -35.67 3.91
CA PHE A 180 -21.45 -36.89 4.35
C PHE A 180 -20.54 -37.96 5.00
N LEU A 181 -19.24 -37.68 5.10
CA LEU A 181 -18.31 -38.47 5.93
C LEU A 181 -18.47 -38.12 7.42
N VAL A 182 -19.07 -36.99 7.71
CA VAL A 182 -19.32 -36.52 9.09
C VAL A 182 -20.54 -37.28 9.67
N THR A 183 -20.37 -37.84 10.87
CA THR A 183 -21.44 -38.56 11.58
C THR A 183 -22.68 -37.71 11.73
N LYS A 184 -23.85 -38.21 11.40
CA LYS A 184 -25.17 -37.54 11.46
C LYS A 184 -25.32 -36.33 10.51
N SER A 185 -24.43 -36.13 9.58
CA SER A 185 -24.50 -35.03 8.61
C SER A 185 -25.78 -35.06 7.77
N GLY A 186 -26.22 -36.25 7.36
CA GLY A 186 -27.47 -36.40 6.61
C GLY A 186 -28.70 -35.88 7.34
N ASP A 187 -28.76 -36.01 8.68
CA ASP A 187 -29.83 -35.41 9.52
C ASP A 187 -29.77 -33.89 9.50
N LYS A 188 -28.59 -33.35 9.69
CA LYS A 188 -28.37 -31.88 9.75
C LYS A 188 -28.65 -31.23 8.40
N VAL A 189 -28.12 -31.81 7.29
CA VAL A 189 -28.31 -31.29 5.93
C VAL A 189 -29.77 -31.40 5.48
N SER A 190 -30.44 -32.57 5.69
CA SER A 190 -31.84 -32.71 5.31
C SER A 190 -32.74 -31.72 6.04
N LYS A 191 -32.52 -31.52 7.33
CA LYS A 191 -33.24 -30.52 8.13
C LYS A 191 -33.00 -29.09 7.63
N TYR A 192 -31.76 -28.75 7.33
CA TYR A 192 -31.38 -27.41 6.86
C TYR A 192 -32.04 -27.06 5.51
N PHE A 193 -32.01 -27.99 4.55
CA PHE A 193 -32.63 -27.80 3.22
C PHE A 193 -34.15 -28.08 3.20
N GLY A 194 -34.76 -28.46 4.34
CA GLY A 194 -36.19 -28.76 4.42
C GLY A 194 -36.62 -29.91 3.51
N ILE A 195 -35.83 -30.97 3.43
CA ILE A 195 -36.11 -32.16 2.62
C ILE A 195 -36.03 -33.45 3.45
N SER A 196 -36.63 -34.52 2.98
CA SER A 196 -36.50 -35.84 3.63
C SER A 196 -35.11 -36.45 3.40
N LYS A 197 -34.65 -37.33 4.29
CA LYS A 197 -33.41 -38.10 4.05
C LYS A 197 -33.43 -38.86 2.74
N TYR A 198 -34.59 -39.44 2.41
CA TYR A 198 -34.77 -40.15 1.15
C TYR A 198 -34.51 -39.22 -0.05
N THR A 199 -35.08 -38.02 -0.03
CA THR A 199 -34.88 -37.02 -1.07
C THR A 199 -33.41 -36.56 -1.12
N LEU A 200 -32.75 -36.41 0.04
CA LEU A 200 -31.34 -36.05 0.13
C LEU A 200 -30.45 -37.06 -0.63
N TYR A 201 -30.60 -38.35 -0.32
CA TYR A 201 -29.80 -39.40 -0.99
C TYR A 201 -30.16 -39.55 -2.47
N SER A 202 -31.42 -39.36 -2.86
CA SER A 202 -31.83 -39.33 -4.27
C SER A 202 -31.15 -38.17 -5.04
N TYR A 203 -30.87 -37.03 -4.39
CA TYR A 203 -30.17 -35.88 -5.00
C TYR A 203 -28.66 -36.11 -5.14
N ILE A 204 -28.07 -36.90 -4.23
CA ILE A 204 -26.68 -37.34 -4.35
C ILE A 204 -26.50 -38.23 -5.56
N ASP A 205 -27.46 -39.17 -5.79
CA ASP A 205 -27.39 -40.16 -6.87
C ASP A 205 -27.83 -39.60 -8.23
N ALA A 206 -28.46 -38.43 -8.28
CA ALA A 206 -29.07 -37.86 -9.49
C ALA A 206 -28.08 -37.54 -10.64
N LYS A 207 -26.77 -37.84 -10.51
CA LYS A 207 -25.73 -37.61 -11.53
C LYS A 207 -24.83 -38.82 -11.74
N LYS A 208 -25.35 -40.01 -11.65
CA LYS A 208 -24.63 -41.25 -12.05
C LYS A 208 -24.94 -41.70 -13.47
N ASP A 209 -25.61 -40.83 -14.27
CA ASP A 209 -25.82 -41.04 -15.71
C ASP A 209 -25.02 -40.01 -16.53
#